data_3eb963a0ca66ca0fe3686f9d2f4baf15
#
_entry.id   3eb963a0ca66ca0fe3686f9d2f4baf15
#
_cell.length_a   1.000
_cell.length_b   1.000
_cell.length_c   1.000
_cell.angle_alpha   90.00
_cell.angle_beta   90.00
_cell.angle_gamma   90.00
#
_symmetry.space_group_name_H-M   'P 1'
#
loop_
_entity.id
_entity.type
_entity.pdbx_description
1 polymer ?
#
loop_
_entity_poly.entity_id
_entity_poly.type
_entity_poly.pdbx_seq_one_letter_code
_entity_poly.pdbx_strand_id
1 'polypeptide(L)'
;MNKWVSVVLCICGLGLGGMMLTGDSDGGRALIENAPYITDGKINPAYEGKVVIVAGKLKTEKPAVDEELGISFDSPIIRRNVHVMVEKGSGSNIKRNWESTSASNIPQKYKRDPPPVITFYGVVKAGDFVLDKTLLEKFAAGVNVKELPQQASYKKTPLYHETESGIHYLTNREPNLIFSHLDGDYRISYTKSSLEENQEKTLVGVQKGNRLRGKGMVDGIEFFGQESNGILTRENILKNNDNFDFILTVLGYALSVALIAGGIYSF
;
A
#
# COMPACT_ATOMS: atom_id res chain seq x y z
N MET A 1 -26.99 1.10 27.24
CA MET A 1 -26.87 0.99 25.77
C MET A 1 -28.22 0.52 25.23
N ASN A 2 -28.65 0.96 24.05
CA ASN A 2 -29.99 0.69 23.54
C ASN A 2 -30.08 -0.78 23.09
N LYS A 3 -31.14 -1.53 23.43
CA LYS A 3 -31.34 -2.96 23.08
C LYS A 3 -31.15 -3.26 21.59
N TRP A 4 -31.47 -2.30 20.72
CA TRP A 4 -31.23 -2.39 19.28
C TRP A 4 -29.75 -2.46 18.93
N VAL A 5 -28.86 -1.76 19.66
CA VAL A 5 -27.41 -1.81 19.45
C VAL A 5 -26.85 -3.19 19.76
N SER A 6 -27.36 -3.83 20.82
CA SER A 6 -26.97 -5.20 21.22
C SER A 6 -27.36 -6.23 20.15
N VAL A 7 -28.59 -6.13 19.60
CA VAL A 7 -29.03 -7.01 18.51
C VAL A 7 -28.18 -6.83 17.26
N VAL A 8 -27.86 -5.58 16.88
CA VAL A 8 -27.01 -5.29 15.73
C VAL A 8 -25.60 -5.88 15.93
N LEU A 9 -25.00 -5.73 17.10
CA LEU A 9 -23.69 -6.31 17.41
C LEU A 9 -23.68 -7.84 17.30
N CYS A 10 -24.71 -8.51 17.81
CA CYS A 10 -24.83 -9.95 17.68
C CYS A 10 -24.99 -10.40 16.22
N ILE A 11 -25.80 -9.71 15.43
CA ILE A 11 -25.99 -10.01 14.00
C ILE A 11 -24.68 -9.77 13.22
N CYS A 12 -23.97 -8.68 13.49
CA CYS A 12 -22.67 -8.39 12.86
C CYS A 12 -21.62 -9.47 13.21
N GLY A 13 -21.58 -9.91 14.48
CA GLY A 13 -20.68 -10.97 14.92
C GLY A 13 -20.94 -12.30 14.22
N LEU A 14 -22.21 -12.69 14.10
CA LEU A 14 -22.62 -13.91 13.38
C LEU A 14 -22.36 -13.79 11.87
N GLY A 15 -22.61 -12.62 11.27
CA GLY A 15 -22.37 -12.37 9.85
C GLY A 15 -20.90 -12.43 9.49
N LEU A 16 -20.02 -11.83 10.30
CA LEU A 16 -18.57 -11.90 10.12
C LEU A 16 -18.03 -13.32 10.28
N GLY A 17 -18.49 -14.05 11.30
CA GLY A 17 -18.13 -15.45 11.49
C GLY A 17 -18.55 -16.33 10.32
N GLY A 18 -19.78 -16.11 9.80
CA GLY A 18 -20.29 -16.83 8.62
C GLY A 18 -19.48 -16.53 7.33
N MET A 19 -19.17 -15.26 7.06
CA MET A 19 -18.35 -14.89 5.89
C MET A 19 -16.95 -15.48 5.93
N MET A 20 -16.34 -15.60 7.11
CA MET A 20 -15.01 -16.21 7.25
C MET A 20 -15.00 -17.73 7.07
N LEU A 21 -16.12 -18.40 7.39
CA LEU A 21 -16.27 -19.84 7.17
C LEU A 21 -16.55 -20.20 5.71
N THR A 22 -17.06 -19.26 4.89
CA THR A 22 -17.40 -19.48 3.49
C THR A 22 -16.40 -18.85 2.52
N GLY A 23 -15.32 -18.23 3.03
CA GLY A 23 -14.26 -17.67 2.19
C GLY A 23 -13.60 -18.76 1.35
N ASP A 24 -13.58 -18.57 0.04
CA ASP A 24 -13.06 -19.52 -0.95
C ASP A 24 -11.51 -19.53 -0.95
N SER A 25 -10.91 -19.92 0.20
CA SER A 25 -9.46 -20.10 0.33
C SER A 25 -8.97 -21.31 -0.47
N ASP A 26 -9.82 -22.31 -0.66
CA ASP A 26 -9.46 -23.56 -1.34
C ASP A 26 -9.19 -23.37 -2.83
N GLY A 27 -9.96 -22.50 -3.50
CA GLY A 27 -9.76 -22.22 -4.91
C GLY A 27 -8.43 -21.56 -5.24
N GLY A 28 -8.06 -20.53 -4.47
CA GLY A 28 -6.76 -19.87 -4.60
C GLY A 28 -5.58 -20.79 -4.33
N ARG A 29 -5.70 -21.66 -3.33
CA ARG A 29 -4.71 -22.69 -2.99
C ARG A 29 -4.51 -23.68 -4.14
N ALA A 30 -5.59 -24.23 -4.70
CA ALA A 30 -5.53 -25.17 -5.81
C ALA A 30 -4.85 -24.56 -7.05
N LEU A 31 -5.04 -23.26 -7.32
CA LEU A 31 -4.35 -22.56 -8.40
C LEU A 31 -2.83 -22.49 -8.16
N ILE A 32 -2.37 -22.28 -6.93
CA ILE A 32 -0.94 -22.26 -6.57
C ILE A 32 -0.34 -23.67 -6.62
N GLU A 33 -1.06 -24.70 -6.15
CA GLU A 33 -0.61 -26.09 -6.19
C GLU A 33 -0.31 -26.56 -7.61
N ASN A 34 -1.12 -26.12 -8.60
CA ASN A 34 -0.97 -26.47 -10.00
C ASN A 34 -0.16 -25.46 -10.81
N ALA A 35 0.29 -24.36 -10.22
CA ALA A 35 1.01 -23.29 -10.93
C ALA A 35 2.35 -23.77 -11.47
N PRO A 36 2.72 -23.47 -12.72
CA PRO A 36 4.08 -23.64 -13.21
C PRO A 36 5.09 -22.87 -12.36
N TYR A 37 6.23 -23.51 -12.05
CA TYR A 37 7.32 -22.90 -11.30
C TYR A 37 8.45 -22.51 -12.26
N ILE A 38 8.73 -21.21 -12.36
CA ILE A 38 9.66 -20.63 -13.34
C ILE A 38 10.87 -20.05 -12.59
N THR A 39 12.04 -20.63 -12.83
CA THR A 39 13.32 -20.21 -12.24
C THR A 39 14.24 -19.51 -13.22
N ASP A 40 14.01 -19.70 -14.51
CA ASP A 40 14.82 -19.07 -15.57
C ASP A 40 14.31 -17.68 -15.96
N GLY A 41 13.19 -17.27 -15.36
CA GLY A 41 12.54 -15.97 -15.61
C GLY A 41 11.96 -15.82 -17.02
N LYS A 42 11.85 -16.90 -17.83
CA LYS A 42 11.37 -16.84 -19.21
C LYS A 42 9.86 -16.96 -19.30
N ILE A 43 9.30 -16.17 -20.20
CA ILE A 43 7.87 -16.21 -20.50
C ILE A 43 7.56 -17.43 -21.36
N ASN A 44 6.56 -18.21 -20.96
CA ASN A 44 6.01 -19.29 -21.75
C ASN A 44 4.57 -18.98 -22.18
N PRO A 45 4.29 -18.83 -23.49
CA PRO A 45 2.93 -18.55 -23.98
C PRO A 45 1.87 -19.57 -23.56
N ALA A 46 2.26 -20.82 -23.24
CA ALA A 46 1.34 -21.86 -22.76
C ALA A 46 0.75 -21.56 -21.37
N TYR A 47 1.31 -20.57 -20.67
CA TYR A 47 0.85 -20.16 -19.34
C TYR A 47 0.06 -18.86 -19.38
N GLU A 48 -0.31 -18.37 -20.56
CA GLU A 48 -1.14 -17.19 -20.70
C GLU A 48 -2.46 -17.32 -19.93
N GLY A 49 -2.76 -16.35 -19.07
CA GLY A 49 -3.94 -16.33 -18.22
C GLY A 49 -3.89 -17.25 -17.00
N LYS A 50 -2.82 -18.01 -16.80
CA LYS A 50 -2.65 -18.94 -15.67
C LYS A 50 -1.88 -18.29 -14.52
N VAL A 51 -2.09 -18.80 -13.31
CA VAL A 51 -1.21 -18.52 -12.17
C VAL A 51 0.14 -19.17 -12.44
N VAL A 52 1.21 -18.43 -12.21
CA VAL A 52 2.60 -18.89 -12.29
C VAL A 52 3.37 -18.47 -11.04
N ILE A 53 4.37 -19.26 -10.67
CA ILE A 53 5.34 -18.94 -9.62
C ILE A 53 6.63 -18.55 -10.31
N VAL A 54 7.09 -17.31 -10.11
CA VAL A 54 8.35 -16.80 -10.66
C VAL A 54 9.32 -16.57 -9.52
N ALA A 55 10.44 -17.28 -9.52
CA ALA A 55 11.47 -17.17 -8.50
C ALA A 55 12.76 -16.64 -9.14
N GLY A 56 13.29 -15.53 -8.60
CA GLY A 56 14.49 -14.92 -9.16
C GLY A 56 14.82 -13.56 -8.56
N LYS A 57 15.82 -12.91 -9.16
CA LYS A 57 16.25 -11.58 -8.76
C LYS A 57 15.39 -10.52 -9.41
N LEU A 58 15.00 -9.53 -8.62
CA LEU A 58 14.28 -8.37 -9.12
C LEU A 58 15.27 -7.32 -9.63
N LYS A 59 14.92 -6.69 -10.74
CA LYS A 59 15.69 -5.61 -11.34
C LYS A 59 14.78 -4.41 -11.58
N THR A 60 15.18 -3.25 -11.06
CA THR A 60 14.56 -1.97 -11.40
C THR A 60 15.05 -1.50 -12.77
N GLU A 61 14.18 -1.55 -13.78
CA GLU A 61 14.52 -1.09 -15.13
C GLU A 61 14.32 0.43 -15.26
N LYS A 62 13.30 0.96 -14.58
CA LYS A 62 13.06 2.40 -14.49
C LYS A 62 12.63 2.76 -13.08
N PRO A 63 13.24 3.76 -12.45
CA PRO A 63 12.81 4.25 -11.15
C PRO A 63 11.43 4.92 -11.25
N ALA A 64 10.76 5.05 -10.10
CA ALA A 64 9.54 5.82 -10.01
C ALA A 64 9.84 7.32 -10.06
N VAL A 65 8.97 8.08 -10.74
CA VAL A 65 9.10 9.53 -10.92
C VAL A 65 7.79 10.21 -10.54
N ASP A 66 7.89 11.25 -9.75
CA ASP A 66 6.82 12.24 -9.55
C ASP A 66 7.00 13.37 -10.57
N GLU A 67 6.39 13.22 -11.72
CA GLU A 67 6.50 14.17 -12.83
C GLU A 67 5.91 15.53 -12.48
N GLU A 68 4.91 15.58 -11.61
CA GLU A 68 4.25 16.83 -11.22
C GLU A 68 5.18 17.74 -10.41
N LEU A 69 6.05 17.17 -9.58
CA LEU A 69 7.01 17.92 -8.77
C LEU A 69 8.44 17.84 -9.33
N GLY A 70 8.67 17.05 -10.38
CA GLY A 70 9.98 16.83 -10.97
C GLY A 70 10.94 16.06 -10.05
N ILE A 71 10.42 15.17 -9.20
CA ILE A 71 11.18 14.44 -8.19
C ILE A 71 11.31 12.97 -8.59
N SER A 72 12.53 12.44 -8.56
CA SER A 72 12.81 11.02 -8.75
C SER A 72 13.76 10.51 -7.68
N PHE A 73 13.65 9.23 -7.36
CA PHE A 73 14.54 8.54 -6.44
C PHE A 73 14.99 7.24 -7.08
N ASP A 74 16.14 6.75 -6.67
CA ASP A 74 16.58 5.41 -7.03
C ASP A 74 15.74 4.37 -6.25
N SER A 75 14.50 4.25 -6.66
CA SER A 75 13.52 3.32 -6.08
C SER A 75 12.40 3.05 -7.08
N PRO A 76 11.95 1.80 -7.20
CA PRO A 76 10.85 1.47 -8.10
C PRO A 76 9.47 1.92 -7.59
N ILE A 77 9.36 2.27 -6.31
CA ILE A 77 8.10 2.73 -5.73
C ILE A 77 8.41 3.90 -4.80
N ILE A 78 7.73 5.01 -5.02
CA ILE A 78 7.76 6.18 -4.14
C ILE A 78 6.33 6.60 -3.82
N ARG A 79 6.12 7.06 -2.60
CA ARG A 79 4.85 7.62 -2.17
C ARG A 79 5.05 9.05 -1.70
N ARG A 80 4.34 9.97 -2.33
CA ARG A 80 4.20 11.34 -1.88
C ARG A 80 3.21 11.41 -0.73
N ASN A 81 3.64 11.90 0.42
CA ASN A 81 2.81 12.16 1.57
C ASN A 81 2.62 13.67 1.69
N VAL A 82 1.39 14.10 1.88
CA VAL A 82 1.04 15.52 1.99
C VAL A 82 0.28 15.75 3.29
N HIS A 83 0.75 16.68 4.08
CA HIS A 83 0.11 17.10 5.30
C HIS A 83 -0.21 18.58 5.24
N VAL A 84 -1.24 18.97 5.94
CA VAL A 84 -1.64 20.36 6.10
C VAL A 84 -1.57 20.75 7.57
N MET A 85 -1.12 21.95 7.84
CA MET A 85 -1.19 22.53 9.18
C MET A 85 -2.64 22.90 9.48
N VAL A 86 -3.18 22.33 10.55
CA VAL A 86 -4.56 22.59 11.00
C VAL A 86 -4.54 23.20 12.39
N GLU A 87 -5.17 24.35 12.52
CA GLU A 87 -5.43 24.97 13.82
C GLU A 87 -6.75 24.44 14.40
N LYS A 88 -6.70 23.99 15.66
CA LYS A 88 -7.87 23.56 16.43
C LYS A 88 -7.94 24.34 17.74
N GLY A 89 -9.14 24.78 18.11
CA GLY A 89 -9.36 25.57 19.33
C GLY A 89 -9.65 27.04 19.04
N SER A 90 -9.71 27.85 20.09
CA SER A 90 -9.99 29.29 20.01
C SER A 90 -9.24 30.06 21.10
N GLY A 91 -8.96 31.34 20.88
CA GLY A 91 -8.27 32.20 21.82
C GLY A 91 -6.86 31.71 22.19
N SER A 92 -6.57 31.62 23.47
CA SER A 92 -5.27 31.14 23.97
C SER A 92 -5.05 29.62 23.87
N ASN A 93 -6.08 28.86 23.52
CA ASN A 93 -6.05 27.39 23.45
C ASN A 93 -5.91 26.87 22.00
N ILE A 94 -5.30 27.62 21.09
CA ILE A 94 -5.05 27.17 19.72
C ILE A 94 -3.93 26.14 19.74
N LYS A 95 -4.25 24.94 19.19
CA LYS A 95 -3.27 23.89 18.92
C LYS A 95 -3.08 23.74 17.42
N ARG A 96 -1.83 23.63 16.99
CA ARG A 96 -1.45 23.42 15.58
C ARG A 96 -0.88 22.03 15.42
N ASN A 97 -1.42 21.28 14.47
CA ASN A 97 -0.97 19.94 14.16
C ASN A 97 -0.89 19.71 12.65
N TRP A 98 0.12 18.96 12.23
CA TRP A 98 0.18 18.43 10.86
C TRP A 98 -0.77 17.25 10.71
N GLU A 99 -1.74 17.37 9.82
CA GLU A 99 -2.68 16.29 9.52
C GLU A 99 -2.57 15.88 8.05
N SER A 100 -2.69 14.55 7.77
CA SER A 100 -2.64 14.07 6.40
C SER A 100 -3.82 14.59 5.59
N THR A 101 -3.58 15.10 4.39
CA THR A 101 -4.63 15.58 3.49
C THR A 101 -5.55 14.46 3.00
N SER A 102 -5.14 13.19 3.13
CA SER A 102 -5.98 12.02 2.83
C SER A 102 -6.91 11.62 3.97
N ALA A 103 -6.76 12.21 5.17
CA ALA A 103 -7.63 11.88 6.30
C ALA A 103 -9.07 12.34 6.03
N SER A 104 -10.05 11.50 6.43
CA SER A 104 -11.46 11.75 6.19
C SER A 104 -12.01 12.97 6.94
N ASN A 105 -11.43 13.27 8.09
CA ASN A 105 -11.83 14.36 8.98
C ASN A 105 -11.24 15.73 8.65
N ILE A 106 -10.41 15.83 7.61
CA ILE A 106 -9.86 17.09 7.18
C ILE A 106 -10.94 17.97 6.55
N PRO A 107 -11.11 19.23 7.00
CA PRO A 107 -12.05 20.16 6.39
C PRO A 107 -11.80 20.39 4.91
N GLN A 108 -12.89 20.53 4.13
CA GLN A 108 -12.82 20.65 2.67
C GLN A 108 -11.99 21.86 2.19
N LYS A 109 -11.92 22.93 2.99
CA LYS A 109 -11.09 24.11 2.67
C LYS A 109 -9.62 23.77 2.44
N TYR A 110 -9.10 22.72 3.10
CA TYR A 110 -7.71 22.27 2.98
C TYR A 110 -7.50 21.23 1.86
N LYS A 111 -8.56 20.80 1.16
CA LYS A 111 -8.47 19.76 0.12
C LYS A 111 -8.41 20.34 -1.30
N ARG A 112 -8.51 21.68 -1.46
CA ARG A 112 -8.71 22.30 -2.78
C ARG A 112 -7.46 22.39 -3.64
N ASP A 113 -6.28 22.59 -3.04
CA ASP A 113 -5.07 22.97 -3.78
C ASP A 113 -3.78 22.20 -3.50
N PRO A 114 -3.65 21.33 -2.48
CA PRO A 114 -2.40 20.60 -2.31
C PRO A 114 -2.23 19.53 -3.38
N PRO A 115 -1.00 19.17 -3.71
CA PRO A 115 -0.76 17.96 -4.50
C PRO A 115 -1.36 16.75 -3.79
N PRO A 116 -1.94 15.80 -4.52
CA PRO A 116 -2.57 14.63 -3.89
C PRO A 116 -1.54 13.72 -3.22
N VAL A 117 -1.97 13.00 -2.18
CA VAL A 117 -1.23 11.84 -1.68
C VAL A 117 -1.33 10.74 -2.74
N ILE A 118 -0.20 10.31 -3.29
CA ILE A 118 -0.18 9.36 -4.41
C ILE A 118 1.07 8.49 -4.35
N THR A 119 0.95 7.27 -4.89
CA THR A 119 2.07 6.35 -5.07
C THR A 119 2.42 6.27 -6.56
N PHE A 120 3.69 6.46 -6.87
CA PHE A 120 4.26 6.33 -8.21
C PHE A 120 4.99 5.01 -8.31
N TYR A 121 4.91 4.39 -9.49
CA TYR A 121 5.51 3.10 -9.78
C TYR A 121 6.43 3.23 -10.97
N GLY A 122 7.64 2.73 -10.82
CA GLY A 122 8.59 2.52 -11.90
C GLY A 122 8.33 1.19 -12.61
N VAL A 123 9.36 0.69 -13.29
CA VAL A 123 9.32 -0.60 -13.98
C VAL A 123 10.26 -1.56 -13.29
N VAL A 124 9.71 -2.66 -12.77
CA VAL A 124 10.46 -3.76 -12.14
C VAL A 124 10.27 -5.03 -12.94
N LYS A 125 11.33 -5.79 -13.10
CA LYS A 125 11.33 -7.09 -13.78
C LYS A 125 11.82 -8.21 -12.88
N ALA A 126 11.26 -9.40 -13.11
CA ALA A 126 11.78 -10.69 -12.68
C ALA A 126 12.05 -11.52 -13.93
N GLY A 127 13.30 -11.57 -14.38
CA GLY A 127 13.62 -12.10 -15.71
C GLY A 127 12.95 -11.27 -16.82
N ASP A 128 12.19 -11.95 -17.70
CA ASP A 128 11.42 -11.30 -18.77
C ASP A 128 10.07 -10.73 -18.30
N PHE A 129 9.61 -11.09 -17.08
CA PHE A 129 8.35 -10.64 -16.54
C PHE A 129 8.43 -9.21 -16.02
N VAL A 130 7.58 -8.34 -16.53
CA VAL A 130 7.33 -7.01 -15.97
C VAL A 130 6.26 -7.12 -14.88
N LEU A 131 6.59 -6.69 -13.67
CA LEU A 131 5.63 -6.65 -12.58
C LEU A 131 4.60 -5.56 -12.85
N ASP A 132 3.32 -5.89 -12.76
CA ASP A 132 2.28 -4.89 -12.87
C ASP A 132 2.04 -4.17 -11.52
N LYS A 133 1.27 -3.09 -11.58
CA LYS A 133 0.96 -2.26 -10.41
C LYS A 133 0.37 -3.07 -9.26
N THR A 134 -0.53 -4.03 -9.54
CA THR A 134 -1.21 -4.82 -8.50
C THR A 134 -0.26 -5.72 -7.73
N LEU A 135 0.84 -6.14 -8.36
CA LEU A 135 1.90 -6.88 -7.70
C LEU A 135 2.88 -5.94 -6.99
N LEU A 136 3.22 -4.80 -7.61
CA LEU A 136 4.09 -3.78 -7.00
C LEU A 136 3.49 -3.19 -5.71
N GLU A 137 2.17 -3.12 -5.59
CA GLU A 137 1.47 -2.68 -4.38
C GLU A 137 1.75 -3.56 -3.15
N LYS A 138 2.22 -4.79 -3.35
CA LYS A 138 2.65 -5.68 -2.26
C LYS A 138 3.98 -5.25 -1.64
N PHE A 139 4.80 -4.51 -2.37
CA PHE A 139 6.07 -3.97 -1.89
C PHE A 139 5.83 -2.61 -1.24
N ALA A 140 5.59 -2.59 0.06
CA ALA A 140 5.25 -1.36 0.77
C ALA A 140 6.32 -0.27 0.62
N ALA A 141 5.90 0.97 0.36
CA ALA A 141 6.74 2.15 0.46
C ALA A 141 6.73 2.65 1.91
N GLY A 142 7.69 2.22 2.71
CA GLY A 142 7.74 2.53 4.15
C GLY A 142 9.00 3.24 4.62
N VAL A 143 10.05 3.32 3.78
CA VAL A 143 11.31 3.97 4.16
C VAL A 143 11.23 5.46 3.89
N ASN A 144 11.36 6.28 4.93
CA ASN A 144 11.39 7.73 4.79
C ASN A 144 12.60 8.18 3.97
N VAL A 145 12.35 9.06 3.00
CA VAL A 145 13.41 9.70 2.23
C VAL A 145 13.89 10.92 3.02
N LYS A 146 15.18 10.95 3.34
CA LYS A 146 15.81 12.04 4.10
C LYS A 146 16.40 13.13 3.20
N GLU A 147 16.84 12.73 2.01
CA GLU A 147 17.47 13.64 1.05
C GLU A 147 16.53 13.87 -0.13
N LEU A 148 16.07 15.09 -0.30
CA LEU A 148 15.24 15.49 -1.42
C LEU A 148 16.01 16.44 -2.35
N PRO A 149 15.70 16.45 -3.66
CA PRO A 149 16.27 17.43 -4.58
C PRO A 149 16.01 18.86 -4.08
N GLN A 150 17.03 19.70 -4.14
CA GLN A 150 16.95 21.09 -3.62
C GLN A 150 15.98 21.99 -4.39
N GLN A 151 15.55 21.59 -5.59
CA GLN A 151 14.65 22.39 -6.44
C GLN A 151 13.44 21.56 -6.81
N ALA A 152 12.32 21.88 -6.19
CA ALA A 152 11.02 21.36 -6.56
C ALA A 152 10.02 22.52 -6.65
N SER A 153 9.00 22.39 -7.50
CA SER A 153 7.92 23.35 -7.60
C SER A 153 6.59 22.66 -7.82
N TYR A 154 5.53 23.27 -7.31
CA TYR A 154 4.18 22.81 -7.53
C TYR A 154 3.35 23.96 -8.14
N LYS A 155 2.71 23.72 -9.29
CA LYS A 155 1.94 24.74 -10.03
C LYS A 155 2.71 26.08 -10.17
N LYS A 156 4.01 26.00 -10.52
CA LYS A 156 4.96 27.13 -10.63
C LYS A 156 5.29 27.84 -9.31
N THR A 157 4.81 27.36 -8.16
CA THR A 157 5.22 27.88 -6.85
C THR A 157 6.43 27.09 -6.39
N PRO A 158 7.57 27.75 -6.10
CA PRO A 158 8.73 27.10 -5.52
C PRO A 158 8.37 26.45 -4.19
N LEU A 159 8.90 25.24 -3.95
CA LEU A 159 8.79 24.60 -2.66
C LEU A 159 10.02 24.97 -1.82
N TYR A 160 9.77 25.38 -0.60
CA TYR A 160 10.84 25.54 0.37
C TYR A 160 11.31 24.18 0.86
N HIS A 161 12.62 23.98 0.91
CA HIS A 161 13.23 22.73 1.30
C HIS A 161 13.95 22.85 2.64
N GLU A 162 13.60 21.99 3.60
CA GLU A 162 14.31 21.84 4.85
C GLU A 162 15.32 20.70 4.72
N THR A 163 16.61 21.04 4.77
CA THR A 163 17.72 20.14 4.41
C THR A 163 17.91 18.96 5.35
N GLU A 164 17.49 19.06 6.61
CA GLU A 164 17.75 18.02 7.62
C GLU A 164 16.64 16.96 7.70
N SER A 165 15.41 17.28 7.29
CA SER A 165 14.25 16.40 7.50
C SER A 165 13.72 15.76 6.22
N GLY A 166 14.21 16.15 5.04
CA GLY A 166 13.67 15.67 3.76
C GLY A 166 12.22 16.09 3.52
N ILE A 167 11.82 17.28 4.00
CA ILE A 167 10.48 17.81 3.91
C ILE A 167 10.48 19.07 3.05
N HIS A 168 9.53 19.14 2.11
CA HIS A 168 9.24 20.36 1.36
C HIS A 168 8.00 21.05 1.94
N TYR A 169 8.06 22.36 2.03
CA TYR A 169 6.92 23.18 2.44
C TYR A 169 6.37 23.96 1.27
N LEU A 170 5.08 23.89 1.05
CA LEU A 170 4.34 24.75 0.14
C LEU A 170 3.72 25.87 0.96
N THR A 171 4.24 27.09 0.78
CA THR A 171 3.75 28.27 1.47
C THR A 171 3.76 29.45 0.51
N ASN A 172 2.81 30.36 0.68
CA ASN A 172 2.71 31.61 -0.08
C ASN A 172 3.59 32.73 0.49
N ARG A 173 4.45 32.39 1.46
CA ARG A 173 5.30 33.37 2.17
C ARG A 173 6.76 33.21 1.78
N GLU A 174 7.52 34.30 1.96
CA GLU A 174 8.96 34.27 1.76
C GLU A 174 9.64 33.33 2.78
N PRO A 175 10.67 32.57 2.36
CA PRO A 175 11.36 31.58 3.20
C PRO A 175 11.90 32.12 4.53
N ASN A 176 12.27 33.39 4.57
CA ASN A 176 12.88 34.03 5.74
C ASN A 176 11.92 34.28 6.93
N LEU A 177 10.63 34.01 6.75
CA LEU A 177 9.58 34.18 7.76
C LEU A 177 9.01 32.86 8.30
N ILE A 178 9.63 31.73 7.98
CA ILE A 178 9.12 30.38 8.31
C ILE A 178 9.53 29.92 9.72
N PHE A 179 9.50 30.78 10.71
CA PHE A 179 9.66 30.34 12.11
C PHE A 179 8.36 29.79 12.73
N SER A 180 7.22 29.94 12.04
CA SER A 180 5.97 29.33 12.49
C SER A 180 5.10 28.96 11.29
N HIS A 181 4.76 27.68 11.18
CA HIS A 181 3.76 27.21 10.22
C HIS A 181 2.38 27.75 10.59
N LEU A 182 1.65 28.26 9.61
CA LEU A 182 0.30 28.77 9.78
C LEU A 182 -0.76 27.77 9.30
N ASP A 183 -1.99 28.00 9.73
CA ASP A 183 -3.16 27.26 9.26
C ASP A 183 -3.23 27.28 7.74
N GLY A 184 -3.29 26.07 7.14
CA GLY A 184 -3.32 25.90 5.70
C GLY A 184 -1.95 25.75 5.01
N ASP A 185 -0.82 25.87 5.71
CA ASP A 185 0.49 25.54 5.13
C ASP A 185 0.56 24.04 4.84
N TYR A 186 1.23 23.65 3.76
CA TYR A 186 1.42 22.24 3.38
C TYR A 186 2.86 21.81 3.53
N ARG A 187 3.06 20.57 3.94
CA ARG A 187 4.35 19.90 3.85
C ARG A 187 4.24 18.63 3.00
N ILE A 188 5.26 18.40 2.19
CA ILE A 188 5.37 17.26 1.30
C ILE A 188 6.60 16.46 1.71
N SER A 189 6.42 15.17 1.91
CA SER A 189 7.50 14.22 2.19
C SER A 189 7.31 12.97 1.36
N TYR A 190 8.38 12.18 1.22
CA TYR A 190 8.34 10.94 0.45
C TYR A 190 8.73 9.75 1.32
N THR A 191 8.07 8.64 1.02
CA THR A 191 8.54 7.31 1.42
C THR A 191 8.87 6.52 0.17
N LYS A 192 9.87 5.65 0.24
CA LYS A 192 10.26 4.76 -0.84
C LYS A 192 10.15 3.30 -0.42
N SER A 193 10.10 2.41 -1.41
CA SER A 193 10.17 0.97 -1.17
C SER A 193 11.53 0.60 -0.57
N SER A 194 11.52 -0.43 0.28
CA SER A 194 12.73 -1.11 0.75
C SER A 194 13.26 -2.15 -0.25
N LEU A 195 12.67 -2.23 -1.44
CA LEU A 195 13.12 -3.16 -2.47
C LEU A 195 14.53 -2.80 -2.93
N GLU A 196 15.46 -3.73 -2.76
CA GLU A 196 16.84 -3.58 -3.16
C GLU A 196 17.08 -4.17 -4.56
N GLU A 197 18.06 -3.61 -5.27
CA GLU A 197 18.47 -4.12 -6.57
C GLU A 197 19.02 -5.55 -6.41
N ASN A 198 18.64 -6.44 -7.32
CA ASN A 198 18.99 -7.87 -7.31
C ASN A 198 18.50 -8.67 -6.08
N GLN A 199 17.54 -8.16 -5.33
CA GLN A 199 16.92 -8.91 -4.24
C GLN A 199 16.22 -10.15 -4.79
N GLU A 200 16.52 -11.31 -4.20
CA GLU A 200 15.85 -12.56 -4.54
C GLU A 200 14.44 -12.58 -3.97
N LYS A 201 13.47 -12.88 -4.82
CA LYS A 201 12.06 -12.93 -4.48
C LYS A 201 11.39 -14.12 -5.15
N THR A 202 10.36 -14.62 -4.50
CA THR A 202 9.38 -15.52 -5.08
C THR A 202 8.06 -14.80 -5.24
N LEU A 203 7.58 -14.74 -6.46
CA LEU A 203 6.37 -14.03 -6.86
C LEU A 203 5.34 -15.03 -7.35
N VAL A 204 4.11 -14.92 -6.86
CA VAL A 204 2.98 -15.68 -7.39
C VAL A 204 2.02 -14.70 -8.03
N GLY A 205 1.70 -14.91 -9.30
CA GLY A 205 0.87 -13.99 -10.05
C GLY A 205 0.27 -14.63 -11.31
N VAL A 206 -0.57 -13.87 -11.98
CA VAL A 206 -1.18 -14.30 -13.24
C VAL A 206 -0.33 -13.78 -14.40
N GLN A 207 0.12 -14.70 -15.29
CA GLN A 207 0.81 -14.29 -16.51
C GLN A 207 -0.18 -13.66 -17.50
N LYS A 208 0.16 -12.45 -17.99
CA LYS A 208 -0.59 -11.75 -19.04
C LYS A 208 0.39 -11.12 -20.03
N GLY A 209 0.65 -11.83 -21.15
CA GLY A 209 1.75 -11.48 -22.02
C GLY A 209 3.08 -11.53 -21.28
N ASN A 210 3.81 -10.44 -21.31
CA ASN A 210 5.06 -10.27 -20.53
C ASN A 210 4.84 -9.67 -19.14
N ARG A 211 3.60 -9.56 -18.66
CA ARG A 211 3.30 -9.00 -17.34
C ARG A 211 2.97 -10.10 -16.35
N LEU A 212 3.46 -9.93 -15.13
CA LEU A 212 3.04 -10.70 -13.98
C LEU A 212 2.10 -9.84 -13.13
N ARG A 213 0.83 -10.24 -13.05
CA ARG A 213 -0.23 -9.50 -12.34
C ARG A 213 -0.44 -10.04 -10.95
N GLY A 214 -0.56 -9.15 -9.98
CA GLY A 214 -0.91 -9.49 -8.60
C GLY A 214 -2.41 -9.65 -8.37
N LYS A 215 -3.25 -9.46 -9.39
CA LYS A 215 -4.70 -9.66 -9.30
C LYS A 215 -5.26 -10.06 -10.65
N GLY A 216 -6.20 -11.04 -10.66
CA GLY A 216 -6.88 -11.48 -11.87
C GLY A 216 -7.93 -12.54 -11.61
N MET A 217 -8.74 -12.81 -12.64
CA MET A 217 -9.67 -13.95 -12.67
C MET A 217 -8.98 -15.13 -13.37
N VAL A 218 -8.95 -16.28 -12.73
CA VAL A 218 -8.41 -17.54 -13.30
C VAL A 218 -9.43 -18.65 -13.04
N ASP A 219 -9.92 -19.26 -14.09
CA ASP A 219 -10.92 -20.34 -14.03
C ASP A 219 -12.17 -19.97 -13.19
N GLY A 220 -12.60 -18.71 -13.25
CA GLY A 220 -13.75 -18.20 -12.49
C GLY A 220 -13.43 -17.83 -11.02
N ILE A 221 -12.19 -17.99 -10.56
CA ILE A 221 -11.73 -17.68 -9.22
C ILE A 221 -10.99 -16.35 -9.23
N GLU A 222 -11.31 -15.44 -8.30
CA GLU A 222 -10.55 -14.21 -8.13
C GLU A 222 -9.23 -14.54 -7.39
N PHE A 223 -8.11 -14.36 -8.09
CA PHE A 223 -6.79 -14.66 -7.57
C PHE A 223 -6.07 -13.37 -7.13
N PHE A 224 -5.46 -13.46 -5.95
CA PHE A 224 -4.58 -12.42 -5.39
C PHE A 224 -3.16 -12.94 -5.30
N GLY A 225 -2.26 -12.30 -6.03
CA GLY A 225 -0.84 -12.63 -6.08
C GLY A 225 -0.16 -12.38 -4.73
N GLN A 226 0.99 -13.03 -4.59
CA GLN A 226 1.80 -12.98 -3.37
C GLN A 226 3.24 -12.63 -3.71
N GLU A 227 3.96 -12.08 -2.74
CA GLU A 227 5.40 -11.92 -2.78
C GLU A 227 6.03 -12.49 -1.51
N SER A 228 7.21 -13.05 -1.65
CA SER A 228 7.97 -13.59 -0.52
C SER A 228 9.46 -13.32 -0.71
N ASN A 229 10.16 -13.12 0.39
CA ASN A 229 11.61 -12.95 0.38
C ASN A 229 12.31 -14.28 0.07
N GLY A 230 13.35 -14.21 -0.75
CA GLY A 230 14.16 -15.35 -1.15
C GLY A 230 13.48 -16.28 -2.15
N ILE A 231 14.17 -17.35 -2.47
CA ILE A 231 13.70 -18.41 -3.37
C ILE A 231 12.99 -19.48 -2.53
N LEU A 232 11.65 -19.50 -2.59
CA LEU A 232 10.83 -20.45 -1.83
C LEU A 232 10.39 -21.63 -2.70
N THR A 233 10.34 -22.81 -2.12
CA THR A 233 9.67 -23.96 -2.74
C THR A 233 8.16 -23.75 -2.76
N ARG A 234 7.45 -24.48 -3.65
CA ARG A 234 5.99 -24.44 -3.70
C ARG A 234 5.37 -24.80 -2.35
N GLU A 235 5.91 -25.81 -1.67
CA GLU A 235 5.44 -26.23 -0.36
C GLU A 235 5.53 -25.10 0.68
N ASN A 236 6.63 -24.35 0.69
CA ASN A 236 6.79 -23.20 1.60
C ASN A 236 5.84 -22.06 1.27
N ILE A 237 5.55 -21.83 -0.02
CA ILE A 237 4.55 -20.83 -0.44
C ILE A 237 3.17 -21.21 0.09
N LEU A 238 2.76 -22.47 -0.09
CA LEU A 238 1.47 -22.98 0.39
C LEU A 238 1.37 -22.91 1.92
N LYS A 239 2.44 -23.32 2.62
CA LYS A 239 2.49 -23.24 4.08
C LYS A 239 2.39 -21.81 4.61
N ASN A 240 3.00 -20.84 3.93
CA ASN A 240 2.88 -19.43 4.30
C ASN A 240 1.45 -18.94 4.11
N ASN A 241 0.78 -19.38 3.05
CA ASN A 241 -0.63 -19.07 2.79
C ASN A 241 -1.54 -19.66 3.89
N ASP A 242 -1.36 -20.92 4.22
CA ASP A 242 -2.13 -21.60 5.29
C ASP A 242 -1.97 -20.90 6.64
N ASN A 243 -0.75 -20.50 6.99
CA ASN A 243 -0.49 -19.75 8.22
C ASN A 243 -1.21 -18.40 8.25
N PHE A 244 -1.24 -17.70 7.12
CA PHE A 244 -1.92 -16.42 7.02
C PHE A 244 -3.44 -16.59 7.13
N ASP A 245 -4.02 -17.56 6.44
CA ASP A 245 -5.44 -17.87 6.50
C ASP A 245 -5.85 -18.34 7.90
N PHE A 246 -5.01 -19.14 8.58
CA PHE A 246 -5.23 -19.52 9.97
C PHE A 246 -5.26 -18.31 10.91
N ILE A 247 -4.30 -17.39 10.78
CA ILE A 247 -4.24 -16.17 11.61
C ILE A 247 -5.49 -15.29 11.36
N LEU A 248 -5.87 -15.08 10.11
CA LEU A 248 -7.08 -14.31 9.77
C LEU A 248 -8.34 -14.97 10.35
N THR A 249 -8.44 -16.29 10.23
CA THR A 249 -9.56 -17.06 10.78
C THR A 249 -9.64 -16.89 12.29
N VAL A 250 -8.53 -17.07 13.02
CA VAL A 250 -8.48 -16.92 14.48
C VAL A 250 -8.84 -15.50 14.89
N LEU A 251 -8.31 -14.47 14.22
CA LEU A 251 -8.64 -13.07 14.50
C LEU A 251 -10.13 -12.77 14.23
N GLY A 252 -10.67 -13.31 13.15
CA GLY A 252 -12.08 -13.16 12.82
C GLY A 252 -13.01 -13.82 13.84
N TYR A 253 -12.67 -15.01 14.30
CA TYR A 253 -13.41 -15.65 15.39
C TYR A 253 -13.33 -14.85 16.68
N ALA A 254 -12.13 -14.38 17.06
CA ALA A 254 -11.94 -13.56 18.25
C ALA A 254 -12.79 -12.27 18.18
N LEU A 255 -12.81 -11.61 17.03
CA LEU A 255 -13.64 -10.41 16.81
C LEU A 255 -15.14 -10.72 16.87
N SER A 256 -15.57 -11.82 16.24
CA SER A 256 -16.95 -12.26 16.24
C SER A 256 -17.43 -12.57 17.67
N VAL A 257 -16.63 -13.28 18.45
CA VAL A 257 -16.92 -13.58 19.85
C VAL A 257 -16.99 -12.30 20.69
N ALA A 258 -16.06 -11.35 20.48
CA ALA A 258 -16.06 -10.07 21.18
C ALA A 258 -17.33 -9.25 20.88
N LEU A 259 -17.77 -9.22 19.62
CA LEU A 259 -19.00 -8.53 19.23
C LEU A 259 -20.25 -9.16 19.83
N ILE A 260 -20.32 -10.50 19.83
CA ILE A 260 -21.46 -11.24 20.43
C ILE A 260 -21.47 -11.04 21.95
N ALA A 261 -20.33 -11.17 22.62
CA ALA A 261 -20.21 -10.94 24.06
C ALA A 261 -20.59 -9.51 24.45
N GLY A 262 -20.09 -8.50 23.67
CA GLY A 262 -20.47 -7.09 23.85
C GLY A 262 -21.97 -6.85 23.63
N GLY A 263 -22.58 -7.53 22.66
CA GLY A 263 -24.03 -7.54 22.45
C GLY A 263 -24.78 -8.10 23.63
N ILE A 264 -24.41 -9.26 24.16
CA ILE A 264 -25.06 -9.93 25.30
C ILE A 264 -24.89 -9.10 26.57
N TYR A 265 -23.71 -8.53 26.84
CA TYR A 265 -23.45 -7.73 28.05
C TYR A 265 -24.24 -6.43 28.09
N SER A 266 -24.82 -6.00 26.98
CA SER A 266 -25.59 -4.77 26.85
C SER A 266 -27.11 -4.98 26.86
N PHE A 267 -27.56 -6.22 27.02
CA PHE A 267 -28.96 -6.54 27.30
C PHE A 267 -29.27 -6.39 28.80
#